data_d39a39ed6c03f403676268073e0d3ca6
#
_entry.id   d39a39ed6c03f403676268073e0d3ca6
#
_cell.length_a   1.000
_cell.length_b   1.000
_cell.length_c   1.000
_cell.angle_alpha   90.00
_cell.angle_beta   90.00
_cell.angle_gamma   90.00
#
_symmetry.space_group_name_H-M   'P 1'
#
loop_
_entity.id
_entity.type
_entity.pdbx_description
1 polymer ?
#
loop_
_entity_poly.entity_id
_entity_poly.type
_entity_poly.pdbx_seq_one_letter_code
_entity_poly.pdbx_strand_id
1 'polypeptide(L)' 'MDTEHLLINMTAQEAAEKWNVSLRWVQRLCKENRIDGAINISRVWLIPKKASKPSDTRKKGN' A
#
# COMPACT_ATOMS: atom_id res chain seq x y z
N MET A 1 -22.94 -1.72 -4.24
CA MET A 1 -21.76 -2.40 -3.98
C MET A 1 -20.69 -2.05 -4.94
N ASP A 2 -19.64 -1.69 -4.39
CA ASP A 2 -18.63 -1.09 -5.18
C ASP A 2 -17.49 -2.03 -5.43
N THR A 3 -17.66 -2.92 -6.36
CA THR A 3 -16.61 -3.86 -6.63
C THR A 3 -15.44 -3.25 -7.38
N GLU A 4 -15.63 -2.03 -7.90
CA GLU A 4 -14.53 -1.41 -8.60
C GLU A 4 -13.35 -1.14 -7.69
N HIS A 5 -13.63 -0.84 -6.43
CA HIS A 5 -12.54 -0.63 -5.49
C HIS A 5 -11.69 -1.88 -5.35
N LEU A 6 -12.32 -3.03 -5.40
CA LEU A 6 -11.59 -4.27 -5.27
C LEU A 6 -10.85 -4.62 -6.55
N LEU A 7 -11.32 -4.11 -7.68
CA LEU A 7 -10.68 -4.40 -8.95
C LEU A 7 -9.46 -3.52 -9.20
N ILE A 8 -9.50 -2.29 -8.72
CA ILE A 8 -8.41 -1.36 -8.98
C ILE A 8 -7.53 -1.11 -7.78
N ASN A 9 -7.97 -1.57 -6.62
CA ASN A 9 -7.20 -1.41 -5.38
C ASN A 9 -6.98 -2.75 -4.72
N MET A 10 -5.97 -2.81 -3.89
CA MET A 10 -5.71 -3.99 -3.09
C MET A 10 -5.58 -3.56 -1.64
N THR A 11 -5.80 -4.50 -0.73
CA THR A 11 -5.63 -4.19 0.68
C THR A 11 -4.15 -4.13 1.02
N ALA A 12 -3.84 -3.54 2.17
CA ALA A 12 -2.46 -3.51 2.61
C ALA A 12 -1.89 -4.92 2.76
N GLN A 13 -2.73 -5.86 3.19
CA GLN A 13 -2.27 -7.23 3.33
C GLN A 13 -1.93 -7.83 1.97
N GLU A 14 -2.76 -7.57 0.98
CA GLU A 14 -2.46 -8.05 -0.37
C GLU A 14 -1.17 -7.43 -0.89
N ALA A 15 -0.99 -6.15 -0.64
CA ALA A 15 0.22 -5.50 -1.07
C ALA A 15 1.44 -6.09 -0.39
N ALA A 16 1.31 -6.39 0.89
CA ALA A 16 2.42 -7.00 1.62
C ALA A 16 2.82 -8.32 0.99
N GLU A 17 1.85 -9.12 0.62
CA GLU A 17 2.12 -10.40 -0.01
C GLU A 17 2.70 -10.22 -1.40
N LYS A 18 2.13 -9.30 -2.15
CA LYS A 18 2.59 -9.07 -3.51
C LYS A 18 4.02 -8.55 -3.53
N TRP A 19 4.36 -7.70 -2.58
CA TRP A 19 5.68 -7.10 -2.52
C TRP A 19 6.65 -7.88 -1.65
N ASN A 20 6.15 -8.94 -1.02
CA ASN A 20 6.97 -9.79 -0.16
C ASN A 20 7.58 -9.01 1.00
N VAL A 21 6.76 -8.24 1.65
CA VAL A 21 7.17 -7.45 2.81
C VAL A 21 6.14 -7.65 3.91
N SER A 22 6.41 -7.11 5.09
CA SER A 22 5.50 -7.29 6.20
C SER A 22 4.30 -6.33 6.06
N LEU A 23 3.18 -6.76 6.61
CA LEU A 23 2.01 -5.91 6.63
C LEU A 23 2.27 -4.62 7.39
N ARG A 24 3.00 -4.73 8.49
CA ARG A 24 3.31 -3.55 9.30
C ARG A 24 4.08 -2.52 8.48
N TRP A 25 4.99 -2.98 7.66
CA TRP A 25 5.77 -2.07 6.83
C TRP A 25 4.86 -1.34 5.84
N VAL A 26 3.93 -2.07 5.23
CA VAL A 26 3.02 -1.45 4.28
C VAL A 26 2.13 -0.43 4.99
N GLN A 27 1.61 -0.79 6.15
CA GLN A 27 0.76 0.12 6.90
C GLN A 27 1.51 1.39 7.28
N ARG A 28 2.77 1.23 7.64
CA ARG A 28 3.56 2.37 8.01
C ARG A 28 3.76 3.31 6.82
N LEU A 29 4.04 2.75 5.67
CA LEU A 29 4.20 3.57 4.47
C LEU A 29 2.91 4.28 4.12
N CYS A 30 1.77 3.62 4.30
CA CYS A 30 0.49 4.25 4.04
C CYS A 30 0.29 5.43 4.98
N LYS A 31 0.60 5.24 6.25
CA LYS A 31 0.44 6.31 7.23
C LYS A 31 1.35 7.49 6.93
N GLU A 32 2.51 7.22 6.40
CA GLU A 32 3.47 8.26 6.09
C GLU A 32 3.24 8.86 4.72
N ASN A 33 2.18 8.40 4.06
CA ASN A 33 1.82 8.95 2.77
C ASN A 33 2.89 8.73 1.72
N ARG A 34 3.54 7.58 1.80
CA ARG A 34 4.61 7.26 0.87
C ARG A 34 4.16 6.39 -0.29
N ILE A 35 2.92 5.94 -0.26
CA ILE A 35 2.37 5.14 -1.34
C ILE A 35 1.35 6.00 -2.08
N ASP A 36 1.64 6.27 -3.33
CA ASP A 36 0.76 7.08 -4.15
C ASP A 36 -0.59 6.43 -4.30
N GLY A 37 -1.63 7.19 -4.01
CA GLY A 37 -2.97 6.69 -4.19
C GLY A 37 -3.50 5.82 -3.08
N ALA A 38 -2.73 5.61 -2.04
CA ALA A 38 -3.23 4.84 -0.90
C ALA A 38 -4.29 5.63 -0.16
N ILE A 39 -5.40 4.98 0.15
CA ILE A 39 -6.48 5.63 0.87
C ILE A 39 -6.87 4.76 2.05
N ASN A 40 -7.41 5.40 3.07
CA ASN A 40 -7.85 4.72 4.28
C ASN A 40 -9.36 4.78 4.34
N ILE A 41 -10.00 3.62 4.30
CA ILE A 41 -11.44 3.54 4.38
C ILE A 41 -11.79 2.57 5.50
N SER A 42 -12.52 3.05 6.49
CA SER A 42 -12.95 2.21 7.60
C SER A 42 -11.78 1.43 8.19
N ARG A 43 -10.69 2.12 8.43
CA ARG A 43 -9.49 1.52 9.03
C ARG A 43 -8.82 0.51 8.14
N VAL A 44 -9.22 0.43 6.89
CA VAL A 44 -8.57 -0.47 5.93
C VAL A 44 -7.82 0.39 4.94
N TRP A 45 -6.56 0.07 4.71
CA TRP A 45 -5.78 0.77 3.72
C TRP A 45 -5.96 0.09 2.37
N LEU A 46 -6.31 0.89 1.37
CA LEU A 46 -6.44 0.41 0.00
C LEU A 46 -5.35 1.04 -0.83
N ILE A 47 -4.70 0.22 -1.63
CA ILE A 47 -3.56 0.65 -2.43
C ILE A 47 -3.86 0.31 -3.87
N PRO A 48 -3.59 1.22 -4.81
CA PRO A 48 -3.86 0.91 -6.23
C PRO A 48 -3.09 -0.33 -6.64
N LYS A 49 -3.75 -1.20 -7.36
CA LYS A 49 -3.10 -2.44 -7.81
C LYS A 49 -1.94 -2.16 -8.74
N LYS A 50 -1.97 -1.03 -9.41
CA LYS A 50 -0.89 -0.68 -10.31
C LYS A 50 0.31 -0.10 -9.57
N ALA A 51 0.17 0.18 -8.29
CA ALA A 51 1.29 0.72 -7.53
C ALA A 51 2.37 -0.33 -7.42
N SER A 52 3.61 0.08 -7.59
CA SER A 52 4.72 -0.84 -7.41
C SER A 52 5.27 -0.67 -6.01
N LYS A 53 6.07 -1.65 -5.62
CA LYS A 53 6.67 -1.62 -4.31
C LYS A 53 7.48 -0.34 -4.12
N PRO A 54 7.19 0.44 -3.10
CA PRO A 54 7.95 1.67 -2.86
C PRO A 54 9.39 1.32 -2.52
N SER A 55 10.30 2.11 -3.01
CA SER A 55 11.68 1.87 -2.62
C SER A 55 11.90 2.31 -1.21
N ASP A 56 12.84 1.65 -0.58
CA ASP A 56 13.24 2.05 0.75
C ASP A 56 14.24 3.17 0.58
N THR A 57 13.78 4.38 0.72
CA THR A 57 14.63 5.51 0.44
C THR A 57 15.51 5.90 1.58
N ARG A 58 15.39 5.21 2.69
CA ARG A 58 16.24 5.58 3.78
C ARG A 58 17.67 5.49 3.45
N LYS A 59 17.95 4.53 2.63
CA LYS A 59 19.30 4.40 2.32
C LYS A 59 19.75 5.40 1.38
N LYS A 60 19.14 6.08 0.95
CA LYS A 60 19.60 6.95 0.16
C LYS A 60 20.20 7.91 0.54
N GLY A 61 20.14 7.69 1.00
CA GLY A 61 20.60 8.52 1.54
C GLY A 61 21.45 8.49 1.65
N ASN A 62 21.36 8.00 1.63
CA ASN A 62 21.89 7.93 1.81
C ASN A 62 22.18 8.05 1.69
#